data_342add48cd63b8666befbd1dfe8137d2
#
_entry.id   342add48cd63b8666befbd1dfe8137d2
#
_cell.length_a   1.000
_cell.length_b   1.000
_cell.length_c   1.000
_cell.angle_alpha   90.00
_cell.angle_beta   90.00
_cell.angle_gamma   90.00
#
_symmetry.space_group_name_H-M   'P 1'
#
loop_
_entity.id
_entity.type
_entity.pdbx_description
1 polymer ?
#
loop_
_entity_poly.entity_id
_entity_poly.type
_entity_poly.pdbx_seq_one_letter_code
_entity_poly.pdbx_strand_id
1 'polypeptide(L)'
;MSQSEKVLVIADSITVGELAQTLNLPVTKLIGELFKNGFTVTINQRIDFEIAEIIVEELGLAVTLQRKAAEQHTVQHLHKPSSNAVPRPPIVAVMGHVDHGKTTLLDTILEMKTVAGEAGGITQHISAYQAQKGGRTMTLLDTPGHEAFAALRQHGAALTDVVVIVVAADDGVKPQTVEAIRFARDANAKIIVAINKIDKDTANPDMVKAQLASEHHLNPEEWGGDTIMVPISAKTGQNIDKLLDTILLVADMEELRADTDVPAEGLVIEAHMEKGRGSVVNLLIEQGRLAPGHFLVAGQAYGKVRTLLDYTGAAIKAATPATPVTVTGFKELPQFGDIFTVVKNEKEARLAVQKAKLDQARNAATTNVTGADLLKLMTQKHDAQEFDVIVKADVQGSLTSVMDSLRLVETGGAITLRIIGHGVGNITESDVRLAGSSNAIIYGFNVDLPPAVKRLAMRDKVTVRRYQVIYELLDDARSSMEALLAPEVVAT
;
A
#
# COMPACT_ATOMS: atom_id res chain seq x y z
N MET A 1 -40.71 -23.23 17.19
CA MET A 1 -40.63 -21.97 16.40
C MET A 1 -39.17 -21.58 16.40
N SER A 2 -38.46 -21.84 15.32
CA SER A 2 -37.05 -21.50 15.15
C SER A 2 -36.89 -19.98 15.02
N GLN A 3 -36.29 -19.34 16.02
CA GLN A 3 -35.83 -17.97 15.91
C GLN A 3 -34.73 -17.96 14.86
N SER A 4 -34.95 -17.25 13.76
CA SER A 4 -33.91 -16.98 12.79
C SER A 4 -32.84 -16.12 13.46
N GLU A 5 -31.66 -16.65 13.67
CA GLU A 5 -30.48 -15.90 14.09
C GLU A 5 -30.26 -14.75 13.07
N LYS A 6 -30.29 -13.54 13.57
CA LYS A 6 -30.09 -12.35 12.76
C LYS A 6 -28.59 -12.10 12.67
N VAL A 7 -27.99 -12.32 11.51
CA VAL A 7 -26.57 -12.00 11.27
C VAL A 7 -26.46 -10.50 10.98
N LEU A 8 -25.66 -9.79 11.77
CA LEU A 8 -25.34 -8.38 11.56
C LEU A 8 -23.89 -8.25 11.15
N VAL A 9 -23.63 -7.61 10.01
CA VAL A 9 -22.29 -7.39 9.49
C VAL A 9 -21.81 -6.02 9.93
N ILE A 10 -20.71 -5.97 10.70
CA ILE A 10 -20.09 -4.73 11.21
C ILE A 10 -18.61 -4.65 10.77
N ALA A 11 -18.07 -3.43 10.68
CA ALA A 11 -16.66 -3.19 10.40
C ALA A 11 -15.76 -3.61 11.57
N ASP A 12 -14.44 -3.66 11.36
CA ASP A 12 -13.45 -4.01 12.41
C ASP A 12 -13.51 -3.10 13.64
N SER A 13 -14.03 -1.88 13.49
CA SER A 13 -14.36 -0.99 14.60
C SER A 13 -15.66 -0.26 14.28
N ILE A 14 -16.50 -0.08 15.30
CA ILE A 14 -17.81 0.57 15.22
C ILE A 14 -17.96 1.57 16.35
N THR A 15 -18.67 2.70 16.14
CA THR A 15 -18.98 3.59 17.25
C THR A 15 -20.06 2.99 18.14
N VAL A 16 -20.01 3.31 19.44
CA VAL A 16 -21.02 2.85 20.42
C VAL A 16 -22.44 3.27 20.00
N GLY A 17 -22.56 4.46 19.40
CA GLY A 17 -23.83 4.95 18.88
C GLY A 17 -24.36 4.15 17.68
N GLU A 18 -23.49 3.83 16.72
CA GLU A 18 -23.84 3.01 15.55
C GLU A 18 -24.19 1.58 15.95
N LEU A 19 -23.43 0.98 16.89
CA LEU A 19 -23.73 -0.37 17.40
C LEU A 19 -25.09 -0.39 18.07
N ALA A 20 -25.40 0.61 18.90
CA ALA A 20 -26.71 0.71 19.55
C ALA A 20 -27.87 0.83 18.54
N GLN A 21 -27.70 1.61 17.48
CA GLN A 21 -28.68 1.73 16.39
C GLN A 21 -28.84 0.40 15.63
N THR A 22 -27.74 -0.26 15.30
CA THR A 22 -27.74 -1.53 14.57
C THR A 22 -28.42 -2.66 15.36
N LEU A 23 -28.20 -2.66 16.69
CA LEU A 23 -28.83 -3.59 17.63
C LEU A 23 -30.26 -3.18 18.02
N ASN A 24 -30.71 -2.00 17.57
CA ASN A 24 -31.99 -1.39 17.94
C ASN A 24 -32.19 -1.25 19.47
N LEU A 25 -31.11 -0.83 20.16
CA LEU A 25 -31.06 -0.65 21.61
C LEU A 25 -30.87 0.83 21.97
N PRO A 26 -31.38 1.28 23.15
CA PRO A 26 -31.02 2.59 23.67
C PRO A 26 -29.51 2.67 23.94
N VAL A 27 -28.87 3.73 23.47
CA VAL A 27 -27.41 3.95 23.63
C VAL A 27 -26.99 3.90 25.10
N THR A 28 -27.84 4.42 26.01
CA THR A 28 -27.61 4.41 27.46
C THR A 28 -27.49 3.00 28.02
N LYS A 29 -28.25 2.03 27.49
CA LYS A 29 -28.17 0.63 27.89
C LYS A 29 -26.85 0.00 27.45
N LEU A 30 -26.41 0.27 26.24
CA LEU A 30 -25.14 -0.24 25.71
C LEU A 30 -23.94 0.33 26.49
N ILE A 31 -23.95 1.64 26.75
CA ILE A 31 -22.91 2.30 27.56
C ILE A 31 -22.88 1.70 29.00
N GLY A 32 -24.04 1.40 29.56
CA GLY A 32 -24.13 0.80 30.87
C GLY A 32 -23.52 -0.60 30.96
N GLU A 33 -23.69 -1.44 29.94
CA GLU A 33 -23.04 -2.75 29.86
C GLU A 33 -21.54 -2.65 29.59
N LEU A 34 -21.10 -1.76 28.71
CA LEU A 34 -19.68 -1.47 28.50
C LEU A 34 -18.99 -1.01 29.80
N PHE A 35 -19.66 -0.17 30.60
CA PHE A 35 -19.14 0.31 31.87
C PHE A 35 -19.03 -0.80 32.90
N LYS A 36 -19.99 -1.74 32.98
CA LYS A 36 -19.90 -2.92 33.85
C LYS A 36 -18.71 -3.80 33.53
N ASN A 37 -18.33 -3.88 32.25
CA ASN A 37 -17.18 -4.63 31.75
C ASN A 37 -15.85 -3.85 31.83
N GLY A 38 -15.85 -2.70 32.51
CA GLY A 38 -14.65 -1.91 32.75
C GLY A 38 -14.28 -0.95 31.61
N PHE A 39 -15.11 -0.82 30.59
CA PHE A 39 -14.88 0.10 29.47
C PHE A 39 -15.58 1.44 29.70
N THR A 40 -14.80 2.48 29.97
CA THR A 40 -15.34 3.85 30.08
C THR A 40 -15.37 4.46 28.69
N VAL A 41 -16.53 4.46 28.04
CA VAL A 41 -16.71 4.90 26.65
C VAL A 41 -17.80 5.96 26.52
N THR A 42 -17.64 6.81 25.50
CA THR A 42 -18.63 7.79 25.09
C THR A 42 -19.40 7.33 23.84
N ILE A 43 -20.52 7.98 23.54
CA ILE A 43 -21.40 7.64 22.39
C ILE A 43 -20.64 7.60 21.06
N ASN A 44 -19.67 8.49 20.88
CA ASN A 44 -18.89 8.63 19.63
C ASN A 44 -17.57 7.86 19.64
N GLN A 45 -17.27 7.17 20.73
CA GLN A 45 -16.05 6.38 20.83
C GLN A 45 -16.19 5.09 20.04
N ARG A 46 -15.13 4.71 19.33
CA ARG A 46 -15.06 3.45 18.59
C ARG A 46 -14.65 2.32 19.53
N ILE A 47 -15.30 1.19 19.35
CA ILE A 47 -14.96 -0.09 19.99
C ILE A 47 -14.61 -1.10 18.91
N ASP A 48 -13.68 -1.98 19.20
CA ASP A 48 -13.25 -3.03 18.29
C ASP A 48 -14.29 -4.13 18.19
N PHE A 49 -14.25 -4.89 17.09
CA PHE A 49 -15.18 -5.99 16.81
C PHE A 49 -15.29 -6.97 17.98
N GLU A 50 -14.15 -7.34 18.60
CA GLU A 50 -14.09 -8.28 19.71
C GLU A 50 -14.84 -7.78 20.95
N ILE A 51 -14.71 -6.49 21.27
CA ILE A 51 -15.45 -5.85 22.36
C ILE A 51 -16.95 -5.82 22.03
N ALA A 52 -17.30 -5.52 20.78
CA ALA A 52 -18.69 -5.52 20.33
C ALA A 52 -19.32 -6.92 20.40
N GLU A 53 -18.58 -7.98 20.05
CA GLU A 53 -19.02 -9.38 20.11
C GLU A 53 -19.29 -9.81 21.55
N ILE A 54 -18.35 -9.55 22.46
CA ILE A 54 -18.51 -9.84 23.91
C ILE A 54 -19.76 -9.17 24.47
N ILE A 55 -19.99 -7.90 24.15
CA ILE A 55 -21.14 -7.14 24.65
C ILE A 55 -22.48 -7.67 24.11
N VAL A 56 -22.52 -8.08 22.84
CA VAL A 56 -23.72 -8.66 22.22
C VAL A 56 -24.05 -10.01 22.84
N GLU A 57 -23.03 -10.82 23.15
CA GLU A 57 -23.19 -12.10 23.85
C GLU A 57 -23.72 -11.91 25.28
N GLU A 58 -23.17 -10.95 26.05
CA GLU A 58 -23.60 -10.64 27.41
C GLU A 58 -25.01 -10.03 27.48
N LEU A 59 -25.40 -9.26 26.48
CA LEU A 59 -26.76 -8.76 26.35
C LEU A 59 -27.77 -9.86 26.03
N GLY A 60 -27.31 -11.10 25.76
CA GLY A 60 -28.16 -12.26 25.47
C GLY A 60 -28.99 -12.09 24.21
N LEU A 61 -28.49 -11.32 23.25
CA LEU A 61 -29.19 -11.08 21.98
C LEU A 61 -28.97 -12.27 21.07
N ALA A 62 -30.04 -12.78 20.44
CA ALA A 62 -29.94 -13.81 19.38
C ALA A 62 -29.46 -13.18 18.06
N VAL A 63 -28.30 -12.55 18.10
CA VAL A 63 -27.66 -11.85 16.97
C VAL A 63 -26.21 -12.31 16.89
N THR A 64 -25.79 -12.84 15.75
CA THR A 64 -24.40 -13.17 15.47
C THR A 64 -23.78 -11.99 14.75
N LEU A 65 -22.72 -11.39 15.34
CA LEU A 65 -21.93 -10.39 14.65
C LEU A 65 -21.02 -11.08 13.64
N GLN A 66 -21.02 -10.60 12.42
CA GLN A 66 -20.09 -11.03 11.40
C GLN A 66 -19.25 -9.83 10.99
N ARG A 67 -17.93 -9.99 10.97
CA ARG A 67 -17.07 -8.92 10.46
C ARG A 67 -17.52 -8.62 9.04
N LYS A 68 -17.83 -7.36 8.78
CA LYS A 68 -17.88 -6.90 7.39
C LYS A 68 -16.50 -7.22 6.84
N ALA A 69 -16.43 -8.22 5.96
CA ALA A 69 -15.22 -8.34 5.15
C ALA A 69 -15.02 -6.91 4.63
N ALA A 70 -13.96 -6.24 5.10
CA ALA A 70 -13.51 -5.07 4.42
C ALA A 70 -13.57 -5.49 2.95
N GLU A 71 -14.07 -4.64 2.07
CA GLU A 71 -13.73 -4.72 0.66
C GLU A 71 -12.21 -4.44 0.62
N GLN A 72 -11.49 -5.33 1.29
CA GLN A 72 -10.12 -5.59 0.97
C GLN A 72 -10.24 -6.07 -0.46
N HIS A 73 -9.71 -5.28 -1.37
CA HIS A 73 -9.10 -5.83 -2.55
C HIS A 73 -7.96 -6.75 -2.07
N THR A 74 -8.33 -7.80 -1.34
CA THR A 74 -7.51 -8.98 -1.17
C THR A 74 -7.45 -9.52 -2.57
N VAL A 75 -6.36 -9.21 -3.23
CA VAL A 75 -5.92 -9.90 -4.40
C VAL A 75 -5.50 -11.30 -3.90
N GLN A 76 -6.49 -12.09 -3.47
CA GLN A 76 -6.34 -13.53 -3.47
C GLN A 76 -6.18 -13.87 -4.94
N HIS A 77 -5.15 -14.65 -5.27
CA HIS A 77 -4.87 -15.14 -6.63
C HIS A 77 -6.16 -15.20 -7.43
N LEU A 78 -6.28 -14.28 -8.40
CA LEU A 78 -7.54 -13.91 -9.07
C LEU A 78 -8.32 -15.10 -9.60
N HIS A 79 -7.64 -16.26 -9.78
CA HIS A 79 -8.27 -17.51 -10.25
C HIS A 79 -7.56 -18.73 -9.67
N LYS A 80 -8.34 -19.75 -9.34
CA LYS A 80 -7.76 -21.08 -9.08
C LYS A 80 -7.21 -21.62 -10.41
N PRO A 81 -5.95 -22.08 -10.44
CA PRO A 81 -5.35 -22.61 -11.65
C PRO A 81 -6.16 -23.78 -12.22
N SER A 82 -6.28 -23.83 -13.54
CA SER A 82 -6.96 -24.92 -14.25
C SER A 82 -6.16 -26.22 -14.21
N SER A 83 -6.76 -27.31 -14.67
CA SER A 83 -6.05 -28.60 -14.80
C SER A 83 -4.84 -28.55 -15.75
N ASN A 84 -4.77 -27.55 -16.62
CA ASN A 84 -3.70 -27.36 -17.61
C ASN A 84 -2.65 -26.32 -17.19
N ALA A 85 -2.74 -25.81 -15.95
CA ALA A 85 -1.80 -24.83 -15.44
C ALA A 85 -0.36 -25.37 -15.38
N VAL A 86 0.58 -24.55 -15.78
CA VAL A 86 2.01 -24.84 -15.77
C VAL A 86 2.69 -24.26 -14.53
N PRO A 87 3.80 -24.87 -14.05
CA PRO A 87 4.58 -24.27 -12.97
C PRO A 87 5.05 -22.85 -13.33
N ARG A 88 4.98 -21.92 -12.37
CA ARG A 88 5.46 -20.56 -12.54
C ARG A 88 6.53 -20.20 -11.51
N PRO A 89 7.37 -19.20 -11.81
CA PRO A 89 8.29 -18.65 -10.82
C PRO A 89 7.56 -18.10 -9.59
N PRO A 90 8.17 -18.18 -8.39
CA PRO A 90 7.63 -17.53 -7.21
C PRO A 90 7.75 -16.01 -7.30
N ILE A 91 6.77 -15.32 -6.74
CA ILE A 91 6.80 -13.89 -6.50
C ILE A 91 7.12 -13.68 -5.03
N VAL A 92 8.18 -12.95 -4.74
CA VAL A 92 8.76 -12.81 -3.40
C VAL A 92 8.83 -11.34 -3.04
N ALA A 93 8.18 -10.90 -1.97
CA ALA A 93 8.36 -9.54 -1.45
C ALA A 93 9.47 -9.53 -0.39
N VAL A 94 10.31 -8.48 -0.43
CA VAL A 94 11.32 -8.20 0.60
C VAL A 94 10.80 -7.06 1.46
N MET A 95 10.54 -7.35 2.75
CA MET A 95 9.93 -6.44 3.70
C MET A 95 10.76 -6.30 4.98
N GLY A 96 10.48 -5.31 5.80
CA GLY A 96 11.13 -5.09 7.08
C GLY A 96 11.38 -3.61 7.36
N HIS A 97 12.00 -3.33 8.50
CA HIS A 97 12.25 -1.96 8.95
C HIS A 97 13.25 -1.20 8.05
N VAL A 98 13.19 0.13 8.10
CA VAL A 98 14.20 1.01 7.49
C VAL A 98 15.58 0.63 8.05
N ASP A 99 16.65 0.76 7.28
CA ASP A 99 18.04 0.45 7.64
C ASP A 99 18.35 -1.01 8.05
N HIS A 100 17.39 -1.96 7.95
CA HIS A 100 17.67 -3.38 8.16
C HIS A 100 18.39 -4.04 6.98
N GLY A 101 18.59 -3.31 5.87
CA GLY A 101 19.40 -3.73 4.73
C GLY A 101 18.64 -4.50 3.65
N LYS A 102 17.35 -4.21 3.46
CA LYS A 102 16.52 -4.78 2.38
C LYS A 102 17.09 -4.50 0.99
N THR A 103 17.29 -3.22 0.65
CA THR A 103 17.84 -2.80 -0.65
C THR A 103 19.28 -3.29 -0.83
N THR A 104 20.08 -3.34 0.23
CA THR A 104 21.44 -3.94 0.19
C THR A 104 21.36 -5.44 -0.13
N LEU A 105 20.38 -6.15 0.44
CA LEU A 105 20.15 -7.57 0.14
C LEU A 105 19.80 -7.77 -1.35
N LEU A 106 18.88 -6.96 -1.88
CA LEU A 106 18.50 -7.00 -3.29
C LEU A 106 19.67 -6.62 -4.21
N ASP A 107 20.43 -5.59 -3.89
CA ASP A 107 21.62 -5.21 -4.64
C ASP A 107 22.64 -6.37 -4.70
N THR A 108 22.80 -7.10 -3.61
CA THR A 108 23.71 -8.25 -3.56
C THR A 108 23.18 -9.44 -4.40
N ILE A 109 21.86 -9.70 -4.36
CA ILE A 109 21.24 -10.78 -5.14
C ILE A 109 21.31 -10.48 -6.64
N LEU A 110 21.08 -9.22 -7.02
CA LEU A 110 20.96 -8.77 -8.41
C LEU A 110 22.29 -8.26 -8.99
N GLU A 111 23.34 -8.21 -8.18
CA GLU A 111 24.64 -7.60 -8.53
C GLU A 111 24.50 -6.13 -9.01
N MET A 112 23.56 -5.40 -8.43
CA MET A 112 23.22 -4.01 -8.74
C MET A 112 23.80 -3.04 -7.71
N LYS A 113 23.62 -1.74 -7.92
CA LYS A 113 23.99 -0.66 -7.00
C LYS A 113 22.85 0.34 -6.85
N THR A 114 21.67 -0.13 -6.51
CA THR A 114 20.44 0.67 -6.46
C THR A 114 20.48 1.67 -5.31
N VAL A 115 20.97 1.25 -4.14
CA VAL A 115 21.13 2.10 -2.93
C VAL A 115 21.88 3.40 -3.21
N ALA A 116 22.91 3.37 -4.08
CA ALA A 116 23.72 4.55 -4.38
C ALA A 116 22.98 5.61 -5.23
N GLY A 117 21.84 5.26 -5.84
CA GLY A 117 21.06 6.14 -6.72
C GLY A 117 19.81 6.73 -6.10
N GLU A 118 19.37 6.23 -4.95
CA GLU A 118 18.12 6.68 -4.32
C GLU A 118 18.33 7.89 -3.39
N ALA A 119 17.40 8.85 -3.48
CA ALA A 119 17.42 10.04 -2.64
C ALA A 119 17.24 9.67 -1.16
N GLY A 120 18.17 10.12 -0.31
CA GLY A 120 18.18 9.76 1.11
C GLY A 120 18.65 8.34 1.42
N GLY A 121 19.03 7.54 0.41
CA GLY A 121 19.49 6.15 0.59
C GLY A 121 18.37 5.19 1.03
N ILE A 122 17.10 5.55 0.82
CA ILE A 122 15.92 4.75 1.19
C ILE A 122 15.07 4.47 -0.05
N THR A 123 14.56 3.24 -0.15
CA THR A 123 13.62 2.86 -1.21
C THR A 123 12.27 3.54 -0.98
N GLN A 124 11.78 4.28 -1.98
CA GLN A 124 10.52 5.03 -1.94
C GLN A 124 9.50 4.58 -3.00
N HIS A 125 9.90 3.72 -3.93
CA HIS A 125 9.08 3.14 -4.98
C HIS A 125 9.03 1.61 -4.85
N ILE A 126 7.97 1.00 -5.37
CA ILE A 126 7.98 -0.46 -5.54
C ILE A 126 8.68 -0.78 -6.85
N SER A 127 9.68 -1.63 -6.77
CA SER A 127 10.39 -2.14 -7.93
C SER A 127 10.32 -3.66 -8.01
N ALA A 128 10.21 -4.19 -9.22
CA ALA A 128 10.15 -5.63 -9.46
C ALA A 128 11.32 -6.07 -10.32
N TYR A 129 12.02 -7.09 -9.89
CA TYR A 129 13.22 -7.64 -10.53
C TYR A 129 13.10 -9.15 -10.72
N GLN A 130 13.88 -9.70 -11.63
CA GLN A 130 14.02 -11.15 -11.75
C GLN A 130 15.44 -11.58 -11.36
N ALA A 131 15.51 -12.53 -10.44
CA ALA A 131 16.76 -13.20 -10.05
C ALA A 131 16.76 -14.65 -10.55
N GLN A 132 17.95 -15.17 -10.83
CA GLN A 132 18.12 -16.57 -11.25
C GLN A 132 19.05 -17.31 -10.28
N LYS A 133 18.65 -18.50 -9.87
CA LYS A 133 19.45 -19.40 -9.06
C LYS A 133 19.34 -20.84 -9.59
N GLY A 134 20.46 -21.44 -9.95
CA GLY A 134 20.48 -22.83 -10.46
C GLY A 134 19.61 -23.06 -11.71
N GLY A 135 19.47 -22.06 -12.60
CA GLY A 135 18.61 -22.13 -13.79
C GLY A 135 17.13 -21.90 -13.52
N ARG A 136 16.73 -21.63 -12.26
CA ARG A 136 15.37 -21.29 -11.86
C ARG A 136 15.25 -19.78 -11.67
N THR A 137 14.13 -19.22 -12.09
CA THR A 137 13.83 -17.79 -11.96
C THR A 137 12.91 -17.56 -10.76
N MET A 138 13.11 -16.44 -10.08
CA MET A 138 12.20 -15.89 -9.07
C MET A 138 12.02 -14.41 -9.31
N THR A 139 10.85 -13.87 -8.98
CA THR A 139 10.55 -12.44 -9.09
C THR A 139 10.60 -11.82 -7.70
N LEU A 140 11.45 -10.82 -7.53
CA LEU A 140 11.66 -10.11 -6.28
C LEU A 140 10.95 -8.75 -6.35
N LEU A 141 10.15 -8.43 -5.34
CA LEU A 141 9.52 -7.12 -5.18
C LEU A 141 10.23 -6.37 -4.04
N ASP A 142 10.84 -5.25 -4.37
CA ASP A 142 11.35 -4.32 -3.36
C ASP A 142 10.22 -3.42 -2.87
N THR A 143 10.05 -3.36 -1.56
CA THR A 143 9.00 -2.55 -0.95
C THR A 143 9.59 -1.50 -0.01
N PRO A 144 9.08 -0.24 -0.05
CA PRO A 144 9.53 0.79 0.86
C PRO A 144 9.36 0.39 2.33
N GLY A 145 10.40 0.59 3.14
CA GLY A 145 10.36 0.25 4.57
C GLY A 145 9.61 1.25 5.43
N HIS A 146 9.40 2.46 4.95
CA HIS A 146 8.87 3.58 5.70
C HIS A 146 7.37 3.47 6.00
N GLU A 147 6.93 3.92 7.19
CA GLU A 147 5.54 3.89 7.65
C GLU A 147 4.56 4.58 6.67
N ALA A 148 4.93 5.73 6.13
CA ALA A 148 4.14 6.46 5.13
C ALA A 148 3.75 5.62 3.88
N PHE A 149 4.46 4.52 3.62
CA PHE A 149 4.23 3.63 2.49
C PHE A 149 3.53 2.31 2.88
N ALA A 150 2.75 2.31 3.98
CA ALA A 150 2.03 1.13 4.46
C ALA A 150 1.12 0.51 3.40
N ALA A 151 0.38 1.33 2.65
CA ALA A 151 -0.46 0.88 1.54
C ALA A 151 0.35 0.14 0.45
N LEU A 152 1.56 0.62 0.13
CA LEU A 152 2.43 -0.04 -0.84
C LEU A 152 2.89 -1.42 -0.35
N ARG A 153 3.21 -1.55 0.96
CA ARG A 153 3.57 -2.85 1.56
C ARG A 153 2.40 -3.82 1.59
N GLN A 154 1.21 -3.35 1.96
CA GLN A 154 0.01 -4.19 1.98
C GLN A 154 -0.30 -4.78 0.60
N HIS A 155 -0.28 -3.95 -0.45
CA HIS A 155 -0.48 -4.42 -1.82
C HIS A 155 0.68 -5.31 -2.29
N GLY A 156 1.91 -4.96 -1.93
CA GLY A 156 3.08 -5.80 -2.21
C GLY A 156 2.93 -7.21 -1.62
N ALA A 157 2.51 -7.33 -0.36
CA ALA A 157 2.26 -8.63 0.28
C ALA A 157 1.15 -9.41 -0.42
N ALA A 158 0.05 -8.74 -0.79
CA ALA A 158 -1.09 -9.38 -1.44
C ALA A 158 -0.76 -10.01 -2.81
N LEU A 159 0.35 -9.59 -3.43
CA LEU A 159 0.84 -10.08 -4.73
C LEU A 159 1.79 -11.27 -4.62
N THR A 160 2.24 -11.62 -3.41
CA THR A 160 3.39 -12.49 -3.23
C THR A 160 3.02 -13.86 -2.69
N ASP A 161 3.77 -14.86 -3.14
CA ASP A 161 3.69 -16.22 -2.63
C ASP A 161 4.51 -16.36 -1.35
N VAL A 162 5.66 -15.67 -1.31
CA VAL A 162 6.61 -15.72 -0.21
C VAL A 162 7.01 -14.30 0.20
N VAL A 163 7.01 -14.01 1.49
CA VAL A 163 7.50 -12.75 2.05
C VAL A 163 8.78 -13.02 2.82
N VAL A 164 9.87 -12.36 2.43
CA VAL A 164 11.14 -12.36 3.14
C VAL A 164 11.18 -11.16 4.08
N ILE A 165 11.10 -11.41 5.38
CA ILE A 165 11.16 -10.38 6.41
C ILE A 165 12.62 -10.20 6.84
N VAL A 166 13.19 -9.05 6.54
CA VAL A 166 14.58 -8.71 6.88
C VAL A 166 14.62 -8.04 8.25
N VAL A 167 15.33 -8.66 9.19
CA VAL A 167 15.53 -8.15 10.56
C VAL A 167 17.03 -8.03 10.82
N ALA A 168 17.49 -6.87 11.28
CA ALA A 168 18.90 -6.69 11.62
C ALA A 168 19.22 -7.36 12.96
N ALA A 169 20.30 -8.17 13.01
CA ALA A 169 20.72 -8.93 14.18
C ALA A 169 21.22 -8.05 15.34
N ASP A 170 21.57 -6.81 15.07
CA ASP A 170 22.04 -5.81 16.04
C ASP A 170 20.94 -4.88 16.57
N ASP A 171 19.75 -4.89 15.94
CA ASP A 171 18.66 -3.94 16.26
C ASP A 171 17.34 -4.62 16.70
N GLY A 172 17.14 -5.87 16.32
CA GLY A 172 15.97 -6.67 16.71
C GLY A 172 14.68 -6.33 15.95
N VAL A 173 13.55 -6.74 16.52
CA VAL A 173 12.22 -6.53 15.92
C VAL A 173 11.76 -5.09 16.16
N LYS A 174 11.30 -4.43 15.11
CA LYS A 174 10.83 -3.03 15.10
C LYS A 174 9.35 -2.94 14.69
N PRO A 175 8.65 -1.83 14.96
CA PRO A 175 7.23 -1.70 14.63
C PRO A 175 6.90 -2.01 13.16
N GLN A 176 7.73 -1.55 12.21
CA GLN A 176 7.54 -1.84 10.78
C GLN A 176 7.77 -3.32 10.43
N THR A 177 8.57 -4.05 11.23
CA THR A 177 8.71 -5.51 11.11
C THR A 177 7.41 -6.21 11.53
N VAL A 178 6.79 -5.75 12.62
CA VAL A 178 5.49 -6.25 13.10
C VAL A 178 4.40 -6.03 12.05
N GLU A 179 4.38 -4.84 11.45
CA GLU A 179 3.46 -4.51 10.37
C GLU A 179 3.66 -5.42 9.15
N ALA A 180 4.91 -5.69 8.75
CA ALA A 180 5.24 -6.59 7.65
C ALA A 180 4.77 -8.03 7.93
N ILE A 181 4.91 -8.52 9.18
CA ILE A 181 4.40 -9.83 9.60
C ILE A 181 2.87 -9.89 9.46
N ARG A 182 2.17 -8.82 9.88
CA ARG A 182 0.72 -8.73 9.76
C ARG A 182 0.29 -8.78 8.29
N PHE A 183 0.88 -7.96 7.42
CA PHE A 183 0.55 -7.95 6.00
C PHE A 183 0.81 -9.30 5.32
N ALA A 184 1.91 -9.97 5.66
CA ALA A 184 2.20 -11.31 5.13
C ALA A 184 1.15 -12.34 5.56
N ARG A 185 0.69 -12.28 6.82
CA ARG A 185 -0.39 -13.15 7.32
C ARG A 185 -1.74 -12.85 6.66
N ASP A 186 -2.09 -11.57 6.56
CA ASP A 186 -3.34 -11.12 5.91
C ASP A 186 -3.39 -11.56 4.44
N ALA A 187 -2.24 -11.58 3.78
CA ALA A 187 -2.08 -12.07 2.41
C ALA A 187 -1.98 -13.61 2.29
N ASN A 188 -1.93 -14.32 3.43
CA ASN A 188 -1.67 -15.78 3.47
C ASN A 188 -0.37 -16.19 2.76
N ALA A 189 0.62 -15.30 2.69
CA ALA A 189 1.92 -15.55 2.10
C ALA A 189 2.84 -16.32 3.08
N LYS A 190 3.71 -17.18 2.54
CA LYS A 190 4.70 -17.88 3.37
C LYS A 190 5.78 -16.91 3.85
N ILE A 191 6.10 -16.98 5.14
CA ILE A 191 7.07 -16.10 5.77
C ILE A 191 8.42 -16.81 5.91
N ILE A 192 9.46 -16.16 5.39
CA ILE A 192 10.86 -16.51 5.64
C ILE A 192 11.51 -15.32 6.35
N VAL A 193 12.26 -15.54 7.41
CA VAL A 193 12.96 -14.47 8.11
C VAL A 193 14.44 -14.49 7.71
N ALA A 194 14.94 -13.38 7.19
CA ALA A 194 16.35 -13.13 6.91
C ALA A 194 16.92 -12.27 8.04
N ILE A 195 17.70 -12.88 8.95
CA ILE A 195 18.36 -12.19 10.06
C ILE A 195 19.67 -11.61 9.51
N ASN A 196 19.65 -10.32 9.19
CA ASN A 196 20.74 -9.64 8.48
C ASN A 196 21.77 -9.02 9.43
N LYS A 197 22.89 -8.58 8.87
CA LYS A 197 24.01 -7.91 9.54
C LYS A 197 24.74 -8.79 10.57
N ILE A 198 24.83 -10.10 10.31
CA ILE A 198 25.58 -11.03 11.17
C ILE A 198 27.10 -10.77 11.16
N ASP A 199 27.57 -9.92 10.26
CA ASP A 199 28.97 -9.45 10.16
C ASP A 199 29.35 -8.43 11.23
N LYS A 200 28.40 -7.89 11.99
CA LYS A 200 28.66 -6.94 13.07
C LYS A 200 29.01 -7.65 14.38
N ASP A 201 29.93 -7.08 15.15
CA ASP A 201 30.34 -7.61 16.47
C ASP A 201 29.15 -7.60 17.47
N THR A 202 28.20 -6.70 17.29
CA THR A 202 27.00 -6.57 18.14
C THR A 202 25.83 -7.48 17.69
N ALA A 203 26.04 -8.30 16.66
CA ALA A 203 24.98 -9.15 16.12
C ALA A 203 24.58 -10.26 17.10
N ASN A 204 23.28 -10.38 17.36
CA ASN A 204 22.72 -11.44 18.19
C ASN A 204 21.50 -12.09 17.51
N PRO A 205 21.72 -13.04 16.60
CA PRO A 205 20.63 -13.73 15.90
C PRO A 205 19.65 -14.46 16.83
N ASP A 206 20.16 -15.01 17.95
CA ASP A 206 19.31 -15.78 18.88
C ASP A 206 18.35 -14.88 19.65
N MET A 207 18.74 -13.63 19.94
CA MET A 207 17.85 -12.62 20.51
C MET A 207 16.68 -12.34 19.54
N VAL A 208 16.97 -12.16 18.24
CA VAL A 208 15.94 -11.91 17.22
C VAL A 208 14.98 -13.09 17.10
N LYS A 209 15.52 -14.34 17.08
CA LYS A 209 14.70 -15.56 17.08
C LYS A 209 13.77 -15.62 18.30
N ALA A 210 14.29 -15.30 19.50
CA ALA A 210 13.52 -15.28 20.73
C ALA A 210 12.39 -14.23 20.69
N GLN A 211 12.66 -13.00 20.22
CA GLN A 211 11.64 -11.96 20.07
C GLN A 211 10.54 -12.37 19.10
N LEU A 212 10.89 -12.90 17.93
CA LEU A 212 9.92 -13.34 16.93
C LEU A 212 9.04 -14.48 17.42
N ALA A 213 9.62 -15.42 18.17
CA ALA A 213 8.87 -16.54 18.73
C ALA A 213 7.93 -16.11 19.88
N SER A 214 8.43 -15.31 20.84
CA SER A 214 7.67 -14.94 22.03
C SER A 214 6.58 -13.90 21.78
N GLU A 215 6.87 -12.89 20.94
CA GLU A 215 5.97 -11.75 20.76
C GLU A 215 5.10 -11.87 19.51
N HIS A 216 5.58 -12.62 18.49
CA HIS A 216 4.90 -12.67 17.19
C HIS A 216 4.49 -14.08 16.75
N HIS A 217 4.70 -15.10 17.59
CA HIS A 217 4.37 -16.50 17.30
C HIS A 217 4.97 -17.01 15.97
N LEU A 218 6.18 -16.53 15.62
CA LEU A 218 6.98 -17.05 14.54
C LEU A 218 8.07 -17.94 15.14
N ASN A 219 7.74 -19.22 15.34
CA ASN A 219 8.66 -20.17 15.95
C ASN A 219 9.68 -20.69 14.93
N PRO A 220 11.00 -20.62 15.22
CA PRO A 220 12.02 -21.16 14.34
C PRO A 220 11.83 -22.68 14.10
N GLU A 221 12.12 -23.14 12.90
CA GLU A 221 12.15 -24.58 12.58
C GLU A 221 13.07 -25.35 13.53
N GLU A 222 14.23 -24.76 13.90
CA GLU A 222 15.20 -25.34 14.86
C GLU A 222 14.57 -25.62 16.24
N TRP A 223 13.50 -24.91 16.62
CA TRP A 223 12.77 -25.10 17.89
C TRP A 223 11.47 -25.87 17.71
N GLY A 224 11.27 -26.52 16.55
CA GLY A 224 10.07 -27.30 16.22
C GLY A 224 8.90 -26.47 15.71
N GLY A 225 9.15 -25.24 15.27
CA GLY A 225 8.16 -24.37 14.59
C GLY A 225 8.11 -24.61 13.09
N ASP A 226 7.43 -23.71 12.40
CA ASP A 226 7.17 -23.74 10.95
C ASP A 226 7.85 -22.59 10.19
N THR A 227 8.53 -21.68 10.88
CA THR A 227 9.13 -20.50 10.26
C THR A 227 10.62 -20.71 10.02
N ILE A 228 11.05 -20.64 8.76
CA ILE A 228 12.45 -20.75 8.42
C ILE A 228 13.15 -19.42 8.64
N MET A 229 14.22 -19.42 9.44
CA MET A 229 15.02 -18.25 9.76
C MET A 229 16.46 -18.44 9.28
N VAL A 230 16.93 -17.58 8.40
CA VAL A 230 18.26 -17.67 7.78
C VAL A 230 19.12 -16.48 8.26
N PRO A 231 20.20 -16.71 9.05
CA PRO A 231 21.17 -15.68 9.36
C PRO A 231 22.00 -15.34 8.12
N ILE A 232 22.04 -14.06 7.74
CA ILE A 232 22.74 -13.58 6.53
C ILE A 232 23.56 -12.33 6.80
N SER A 233 24.52 -12.05 5.91
CA SER A 233 25.09 -10.72 5.75
C SER A 233 24.91 -10.26 4.30
N ALA A 234 24.02 -9.32 4.08
CA ALA A 234 23.82 -8.71 2.78
C ALA A 234 25.08 -7.98 2.29
N LYS A 235 25.86 -7.41 3.22
CA LYS A 235 27.10 -6.67 2.91
C LYS A 235 28.24 -7.56 2.41
N THR A 236 28.41 -8.75 3.01
CA THR A 236 29.50 -9.67 2.67
C THR A 236 29.08 -10.78 1.70
N GLY A 237 27.77 -10.92 1.42
CA GLY A 237 27.21 -11.99 0.62
C GLY A 237 27.06 -13.32 1.38
N GLN A 238 27.37 -13.36 2.68
CA GLN A 238 27.33 -14.58 3.47
C GLN A 238 25.89 -15.13 3.57
N ASN A 239 25.72 -16.43 3.29
CA ASN A 239 24.45 -17.16 3.34
C ASN A 239 23.34 -16.66 2.40
N ILE A 240 23.64 -15.79 1.43
CA ILE A 240 22.64 -15.34 0.44
C ILE A 240 22.20 -16.51 -0.43
N ASP A 241 23.14 -17.35 -0.86
CA ASP A 241 22.83 -18.57 -1.62
C ASP A 241 21.85 -19.48 -0.86
N LYS A 242 22.09 -19.67 0.44
CA LYS A 242 21.21 -20.45 1.31
C LYS A 242 19.80 -19.84 1.39
N LEU A 243 19.71 -18.51 1.48
CA LEU A 243 18.40 -17.82 1.47
C LEU A 243 17.64 -18.05 0.17
N LEU A 244 18.32 -17.94 -0.99
CA LEU A 244 17.70 -18.17 -2.31
C LEU A 244 17.24 -19.63 -2.48
N ASP A 245 18.06 -20.57 -2.04
CA ASP A 245 17.69 -22.00 -2.06
C ASP A 245 16.47 -22.27 -1.14
N THR A 246 16.42 -21.63 0.03
CA THR A 246 15.26 -21.70 0.94
C THR A 246 13.99 -21.13 0.31
N ILE A 247 14.08 -20.01 -0.37
CA ILE A 247 12.94 -19.40 -1.08
C ILE A 247 12.40 -20.36 -2.14
N LEU A 248 13.30 -20.97 -2.93
CA LEU A 248 12.91 -21.93 -3.97
C LEU A 248 12.31 -23.21 -3.36
N LEU A 249 12.81 -23.69 -2.23
CA LEU A 249 12.28 -24.85 -1.53
C LEU A 249 10.85 -24.58 -1.02
N VAL A 250 10.61 -23.45 -0.38
CA VAL A 250 9.28 -23.05 0.10
C VAL A 250 8.30 -22.90 -1.08
N ALA A 251 8.76 -22.31 -2.20
CA ALA A 251 7.96 -22.18 -3.41
C ALA A 251 7.59 -23.55 -4.03
N ASP A 252 8.46 -24.53 -3.94
CA ASP A 252 8.17 -25.91 -4.41
C ASP A 252 7.10 -26.58 -3.56
N MET A 253 7.09 -26.34 -2.25
CA MET A 253 6.07 -26.86 -1.35
C MET A 253 4.68 -26.28 -1.62
N GLU A 254 4.60 -25.06 -2.15
CA GLU A 254 3.33 -24.40 -2.50
C GLU A 254 2.80 -24.80 -3.90
N GLU A 255 3.53 -25.58 -4.68
CA GLU A 255 3.13 -26.06 -6.02
C GLU A 255 2.59 -24.94 -6.94
N LEU A 256 3.31 -23.82 -7.02
CA LEU A 256 2.88 -22.61 -7.72
C LEU A 256 2.62 -22.87 -9.21
N ARG A 257 1.40 -22.64 -9.66
CA ARG A 257 0.95 -22.86 -11.04
C ARG A 257 0.19 -21.67 -11.58
N ALA A 258 0.25 -21.45 -12.88
CA ALA A 258 -0.55 -20.45 -13.57
C ALA A 258 -0.94 -20.91 -14.97
N ASP A 259 -2.08 -20.42 -15.45
CA ASP A 259 -2.55 -20.67 -16.81
C ASP A 259 -1.85 -19.70 -17.77
N THR A 260 -1.33 -20.24 -18.90
CA THR A 260 -0.64 -19.44 -19.93
C THR A 260 -1.50 -19.18 -21.16
N ASP A 261 -2.52 -20.00 -21.39
CA ASP A 261 -3.37 -19.95 -22.59
C ASP A 261 -4.67 -19.17 -22.39
N VAL A 262 -4.70 -18.33 -21.37
CA VAL A 262 -5.81 -17.42 -21.06
C VAL A 262 -5.40 -15.96 -21.36
N PRO A 263 -6.37 -15.02 -21.46
CA PRO A 263 -6.05 -13.60 -21.53
C PRO A 263 -5.16 -13.19 -20.35
N ALA A 264 -4.13 -12.38 -20.60
CA ALA A 264 -3.24 -11.99 -19.52
C ALA A 264 -3.99 -11.11 -18.50
N GLU A 265 -3.72 -11.40 -17.25
CA GLU A 265 -4.24 -10.70 -16.08
C GLU A 265 -3.13 -10.55 -15.06
N GLY A 266 -3.22 -9.51 -14.24
CA GLY A 266 -2.23 -9.22 -13.20
C GLY A 266 -2.45 -7.83 -12.63
N LEU A 267 -1.39 -7.24 -12.07
CA LEU A 267 -1.49 -6.02 -11.28
C LEU A 267 -0.57 -4.92 -11.76
N VAL A 268 -1.03 -3.70 -11.53
CA VAL A 268 -0.26 -2.47 -11.72
C VAL A 268 0.63 -2.26 -10.50
N ILE A 269 1.95 -2.36 -10.69
CA ILE A 269 2.95 -2.11 -9.63
C ILE A 269 3.20 -0.61 -9.51
N GLU A 270 3.30 0.10 -10.66
CA GLU A 270 3.62 1.51 -10.69
C GLU A 270 3.17 2.14 -12.01
N ALA A 271 2.85 3.43 -11.98
CA ALA A 271 2.50 4.19 -13.17
C ALA A 271 3.00 5.63 -13.09
N HIS A 272 3.63 6.10 -14.19
CA HIS A 272 4.14 7.46 -14.28
C HIS A 272 4.09 7.99 -15.71
N MET A 273 4.39 9.29 -15.83
CA MET A 273 4.46 9.99 -17.14
C MET A 273 5.91 10.29 -17.49
N GLU A 274 6.38 9.79 -18.64
CA GLU A 274 7.72 10.04 -19.14
C GLU A 274 7.69 10.93 -20.40
N LYS A 275 8.58 11.93 -20.44
CA LYS A 275 8.74 12.79 -21.64
C LYS A 275 9.09 11.95 -22.86
N GLY A 276 8.30 12.05 -23.92
CA GLY A 276 8.54 11.37 -25.20
C GLY A 276 7.96 9.95 -25.28
N ARG A 277 7.78 9.25 -24.17
CA ARG A 277 7.15 7.90 -24.12
C ARG A 277 5.67 7.95 -23.72
N GLY A 278 5.26 9.01 -23.02
CA GLY A 278 3.90 9.15 -22.49
C GLY A 278 3.70 8.36 -21.20
N SER A 279 2.57 7.66 -21.07
CA SER A 279 2.29 6.81 -19.92
C SER A 279 3.19 5.58 -19.94
N VAL A 280 3.92 5.37 -18.85
CA VAL A 280 4.75 4.20 -18.58
C VAL A 280 4.16 3.50 -17.38
N VAL A 281 3.90 2.20 -17.49
CA VAL A 281 3.22 1.41 -16.46
C VAL A 281 3.99 0.12 -16.24
N ASN A 282 4.36 -0.13 -15.00
CA ASN A 282 4.98 -1.38 -14.57
C ASN A 282 3.90 -2.35 -14.11
N LEU A 283 3.88 -3.52 -14.72
CA LEU A 283 2.88 -4.56 -14.51
C LEU A 283 3.55 -5.84 -14.01
N LEU A 284 2.88 -6.56 -13.13
CA LEU A 284 3.22 -7.94 -12.79
C LEU A 284 2.15 -8.87 -13.32
N ILE A 285 2.55 -9.84 -14.13
CA ILE A 285 1.62 -10.79 -14.74
C ILE A 285 1.37 -11.93 -13.78
N GLU A 286 0.11 -12.22 -13.47
CA GLU A 286 -0.28 -13.37 -12.65
C GLU A 286 -0.64 -14.58 -13.49
N GLN A 287 -1.37 -14.37 -14.57
CA GLN A 287 -1.76 -15.42 -15.49
C GLN A 287 -1.81 -14.93 -16.95
N GLY A 288 -1.88 -15.88 -17.87
CA GLY A 288 -1.97 -15.60 -19.29
C GLY A 288 -0.65 -15.17 -19.92
N ARG A 289 -0.74 -14.64 -21.12
CA ARG A 289 0.41 -14.17 -21.90
C ARG A 289 0.15 -12.78 -22.44
N LEU A 290 1.01 -11.83 -22.09
CA LEU A 290 0.96 -10.45 -22.58
C LEU A 290 1.92 -10.27 -23.76
N ALA A 291 1.44 -9.59 -24.83
CA ALA A 291 2.25 -9.27 -26.00
C ALA A 291 1.96 -7.84 -26.50
N PRO A 292 2.89 -7.23 -27.25
CA PRO A 292 2.63 -5.97 -27.94
C PRO A 292 1.40 -6.07 -28.86
N GLY A 293 0.59 -5.02 -28.90
CA GLY A 293 -0.65 -4.98 -29.68
C GLY A 293 -1.92 -5.36 -28.91
N HIS A 294 -1.82 -6.01 -27.74
CA HIS A 294 -2.97 -6.30 -26.89
C HIS A 294 -3.60 -5.01 -26.36
N PHE A 295 -4.92 -5.05 -26.15
CA PHE A 295 -5.63 -3.99 -25.45
C PHE A 295 -5.75 -4.36 -23.97
N LEU A 296 -5.38 -3.41 -23.11
CA LEU A 296 -5.42 -3.54 -21.66
C LEU A 296 -6.49 -2.62 -21.05
N VAL A 297 -7.13 -3.11 -20.01
CA VAL A 297 -7.94 -2.32 -19.09
C VAL A 297 -7.35 -2.50 -17.71
N ALA A 298 -7.12 -1.40 -16.99
CA ALA A 298 -6.67 -1.40 -15.61
C ALA A 298 -7.45 -0.32 -14.86
N GLY A 299 -8.33 -0.74 -13.93
CA GLY A 299 -9.21 0.17 -13.21
C GLY A 299 -10.01 1.06 -14.17
N GLN A 300 -9.77 2.36 -14.13
CA GLN A 300 -10.41 3.35 -15.01
C GLN A 300 -9.58 3.72 -16.24
N ALA A 301 -8.41 3.12 -16.41
CA ALA A 301 -7.52 3.37 -17.53
C ALA A 301 -7.59 2.23 -18.56
N TYR A 302 -7.38 2.56 -19.82
CA TYR A 302 -7.20 1.58 -20.88
C TYR A 302 -6.13 2.02 -21.87
N GLY A 303 -5.58 1.08 -22.59
CA GLY A 303 -4.59 1.37 -23.60
C GLY A 303 -4.31 0.19 -24.53
N LYS A 304 -3.50 0.45 -25.54
CA LYS A 304 -2.94 -0.59 -26.39
C LYS A 304 -1.45 -0.70 -26.09
N VAL A 305 -0.98 -1.88 -25.75
CA VAL A 305 0.44 -2.15 -25.53
C VAL A 305 1.22 -1.78 -26.79
N ARG A 306 2.01 -0.71 -26.72
CA ARG A 306 2.88 -0.26 -27.81
C ARG A 306 4.26 -0.88 -27.70
N THR A 307 4.87 -0.76 -26.51
CA THR A 307 6.14 -1.39 -26.16
C THR A 307 5.94 -2.30 -24.96
N LEU A 308 6.65 -3.41 -24.94
CA LEU A 308 6.74 -4.34 -23.85
C LEU A 308 8.21 -4.56 -23.54
N LEU A 309 8.63 -4.11 -22.36
CA LEU A 309 10.02 -4.19 -21.91
C LEU A 309 10.09 -5.07 -20.66
N ASP A 310 11.18 -5.76 -20.47
CA ASP A 310 11.50 -6.45 -19.23
C ASP A 310 12.06 -5.48 -18.17
N TYR A 311 12.38 -5.99 -16.99
CA TYR A 311 12.93 -5.20 -15.87
C TYR A 311 14.31 -4.57 -16.18
N THR A 312 15.03 -5.06 -17.21
CA THR A 312 16.31 -4.49 -17.67
C THR A 312 16.12 -3.38 -18.69
N GLY A 313 14.88 -3.16 -19.16
CA GLY A 313 14.54 -2.23 -20.24
C GLY A 313 14.69 -2.82 -21.65
N ALA A 314 14.98 -4.11 -21.79
CA ALA A 314 15.06 -4.78 -23.07
C ALA A 314 13.67 -5.11 -23.62
N ALA A 315 13.47 -4.94 -24.94
CA ALA A 315 12.20 -5.24 -25.57
C ALA A 315 11.97 -6.75 -25.70
N ILE A 316 10.82 -7.21 -25.22
CA ILE A 316 10.42 -8.62 -25.28
C ILE A 316 9.18 -8.82 -26.16
N LYS A 317 9.08 -9.99 -26.79
CA LYS A 317 7.97 -10.31 -27.69
C LYS A 317 6.70 -10.75 -26.94
N ALA A 318 6.86 -11.31 -25.77
CA ALA A 318 5.77 -11.75 -24.91
C ALA A 318 6.28 -11.92 -23.47
N ALA A 319 5.40 -11.75 -22.52
CA ALA A 319 5.65 -11.98 -21.10
C ALA A 319 4.69 -13.05 -20.57
N THR A 320 5.19 -13.86 -19.66
CA THR A 320 4.51 -15.01 -19.04
C THR A 320 4.22 -14.72 -17.55
N PRO A 321 3.45 -15.57 -16.85
CA PRO A 321 3.18 -15.39 -15.43
C PRO A 321 4.45 -15.20 -14.57
N ALA A 322 4.33 -14.42 -13.51
CA ALA A 322 5.38 -13.98 -12.61
C ALA A 322 6.50 -13.15 -13.29
N THR A 323 6.25 -12.56 -14.47
CA THR A 323 7.22 -11.68 -15.13
C THR A 323 6.84 -10.22 -14.90
N PRO A 324 7.73 -9.40 -14.30
CA PRO A 324 7.55 -7.97 -14.23
C PRO A 324 7.86 -7.34 -15.60
N VAL A 325 7.00 -6.45 -16.06
CA VAL A 325 7.14 -5.80 -17.37
C VAL A 325 6.78 -4.33 -17.31
N THR A 326 7.47 -3.55 -18.13
CA THR A 326 7.15 -2.14 -18.37
C THR A 326 6.41 -2.02 -19.70
N VAL A 327 5.23 -1.42 -19.67
CA VAL A 327 4.42 -1.19 -20.86
C VAL A 327 4.18 0.29 -21.10
N THR A 328 4.06 0.67 -22.37
CA THR A 328 3.59 2.00 -22.77
C THR A 328 2.35 1.89 -23.63
N GLY A 329 1.53 2.95 -23.63
CA GLY A 329 0.38 3.05 -24.53
C GLY A 329 -0.97 3.17 -23.84
N PHE A 330 -1.02 3.28 -22.52
CA PHE A 330 -2.23 3.69 -21.82
C PHE A 330 -2.60 5.13 -22.17
N LYS A 331 -3.89 5.42 -22.23
CA LYS A 331 -4.40 6.79 -22.48
C LYS A 331 -4.41 7.64 -21.22
N GLU A 332 -4.74 7.02 -20.09
CA GLU A 332 -4.74 7.60 -18.75
C GLU A 332 -3.84 6.73 -17.88
N LEU A 333 -3.27 7.25 -16.80
CA LEU A 333 -2.50 6.44 -15.87
C LEU A 333 -3.47 5.60 -15.03
N PRO A 334 -3.25 4.27 -14.93
CA PRO A 334 -3.95 3.44 -13.97
C PRO A 334 -3.49 3.76 -12.54
N GLN A 335 -4.28 3.37 -11.56
CA GLN A 335 -3.90 3.49 -10.17
C GLN A 335 -2.98 2.34 -9.76
N PHE A 336 -2.18 2.58 -8.74
CA PHE A 336 -1.39 1.55 -8.09
C PHE A 336 -2.33 0.47 -7.51
N GLY A 337 -1.99 -0.80 -7.73
CA GLY A 337 -2.81 -1.92 -7.27
C GLY A 337 -4.03 -2.24 -8.15
N ASP A 338 -4.27 -1.47 -9.23
CA ASP A 338 -5.34 -1.82 -10.18
C ASP A 338 -5.06 -3.19 -10.83
N ILE A 339 -6.09 -4.01 -10.91
CA ILE A 339 -6.04 -5.25 -11.69
C ILE A 339 -6.12 -4.88 -13.17
N PHE A 340 -5.16 -5.36 -13.96
CA PHE A 340 -5.27 -5.25 -15.41
C PHE A 340 -5.76 -6.55 -16.04
N THR A 341 -6.53 -6.42 -17.11
CA THR A 341 -6.98 -7.55 -17.92
C THR A 341 -6.81 -7.24 -19.40
N VAL A 342 -6.47 -8.29 -20.20
CA VAL A 342 -6.43 -8.18 -21.65
C VAL A 342 -7.83 -8.36 -22.21
N VAL A 343 -8.24 -7.43 -23.09
CA VAL A 343 -9.52 -7.48 -23.80
C VAL A 343 -9.30 -7.59 -25.32
N LYS A 344 -10.32 -8.05 -26.05
CA LYS A 344 -10.19 -8.37 -27.49
C LYS A 344 -9.98 -7.15 -28.36
N ASN A 345 -10.58 -6.01 -28.02
CA ASN A 345 -10.56 -4.80 -28.86
C ASN A 345 -10.78 -3.52 -28.04
N GLU A 346 -10.52 -2.37 -28.67
CA GLU A 346 -10.69 -1.07 -28.03
C GLU A 346 -12.12 -0.76 -27.59
N LYS A 347 -13.12 -1.28 -28.30
CA LYS A 347 -14.55 -1.06 -27.93
C LYS A 347 -14.87 -1.70 -26.60
N GLU A 348 -14.43 -2.94 -26.38
CA GLU A 348 -14.57 -3.64 -25.10
C GLU A 348 -13.83 -2.90 -23.98
N ALA A 349 -12.60 -2.42 -24.25
CA ALA A 349 -11.82 -1.64 -23.30
C ALA A 349 -12.57 -0.38 -22.85
N ARG A 350 -13.11 0.39 -23.78
CA ARG A 350 -13.87 1.60 -23.48
C ARG A 350 -15.13 1.31 -22.64
N LEU A 351 -15.86 0.24 -22.98
CA LEU A 351 -17.07 -0.17 -22.25
C LEU A 351 -16.74 -0.60 -20.82
N ALA A 352 -15.64 -1.36 -20.63
CA ALA A 352 -15.20 -1.79 -19.31
C ALA A 352 -14.82 -0.58 -18.42
N VAL A 353 -14.05 0.37 -18.95
CA VAL A 353 -13.70 1.61 -18.22
C VAL A 353 -14.92 2.44 -17.90
N GLN A 354 -15.86 2.57 -18.85
CA GLN A 354 -17.09 3.32 -18.62
C GLN A 354 -17.93 2.71 -17.50
N LYS A 355 -18.00 1.36 -17.45
CA LYS A 355 -18.65 0.62 -16.37
C LYS A 355 -17.94 0.87 -15.03
N ALA A 356 -16.61 0.74 -14.98
CA ALA A 356 -15.82 0.97 -13.77
C ALA A 356 -16.00 2.40 -13.21
N LYS A 357 -16.02 3.42 -14.08
CA LYS A 357 -16.29 4.83 -13.70
C LYS A 357 -17.71 5.01 -13.13
N LEU A 358 -18.72 4.32 -13.69
CA LEU A 358 -20.10 4.37 -13.20
C LEU A 358 -20.27 3.64 -11.86
N ASP A 359 -19.62 2.49 -11.70
CA ASP A 359 -19.68 1.72 -10.46
C ASP A 359 -19.01 2.49 -9.32
N GLN A 360 -17.87 3.14 -9.57
CA GLN A 360 -17.22 4.00 -8.58
C GLN A 360 -18.08 5.24 -8.23
N ALA A 361 -18.69 5.88 -9.21
CA ALA A 361 -19.60 7.01 -8.95
C ALA A 361 -20.84 6.58 -8.14
N ARG A 362 -21.37 5.36 -8.36
CA ARG A 362 -22.44 4.78 -7.55
C ARG A 362 -22.00 4.50 -6.13
N ASN A 363 -20.84 3.90 -5.94
CA ASN A 363 -20.29 3.60 -4.61
C ASN A 363 -20.01 4.90 -3.84
N ALA A 364 -19.48 5.93 -4.48
CA ALA A 364 -19.30 7.25 -3.87
C ALA A 364 -20.64 7.93 -3.50
N ALA A 365 -21.70 7.72 -4.29
CA ALA A 365 -23.03 8.27 -4.00
C ALA A 365 -23.79 7.48 -2.92
N THR A 366 -23.47 6.20 -2.73
CA THR A 366 -24.07 5.33 -1.68
C THR A 366 -23.36 5.43 -0.34
N THR A 367 -22.23 6.13 -0.24
CA THR A 367 -21.69 6.57 1.05
C THR A 367 -22.68 7.61 1.59
N ASN A 368 -23.70 7.13 2.27
CA ASN A 368 -24.77 7.95 2.86
C ASN A 368 -24.12 8.95 3.82
N VAL A 369 -24.05 10.20 3.39
CA VAL A 369 -23.85 11.32 4.29
C VAL A 369 -25.10 11.34 5.17
N THR A 370 -25.00 10.80 6.38
CA THR A 370 -26.11 10.84 7.31
C THR A 370 -26.44 12.31 7.65
N GLY A 371 -27.71 12.60 7.93
CA GLY A 371 -28.09 13.96 8.36
C GLY A 371 -27.25 14.49 9.55
N ALA A 372 -26.70 13.58 10.38
CA ALA A 372 -25.75 13.91 11.43
C ALA A 372 -24.37 14.34 10.88
N ASP A 373 -23.90 13.77 9.78
CA ASP A 373 -22.65 14.16 9.12
C ASP A 373 -22.83 15.51 8.40
N LEU A 374 -23.99 15.76 7.80
CA LEU A 374 -24.36 17.07 7.28
C LEU A 374 -24.42 18.14 8.37
N LEU A 375 -25.00 17.83 9.53
CA LEU A 375 -25.02 18.71 10.70
C LEU A 375 -23.61 18.94 11.27
N LYS A 376 -22.76 17.90 11.34
CA LYS A 376 -21.34 18.02 11.71
C LYS A 376 -20.57 18.91 10.71
N LEU A 377 -20.77 18.70 9.41
CA LEU A 377 -20.20 19.54 8.35
C LEU A 377 -20.70 20.98 8.43
N MET A 378 -21.94 21.20 8.83
CA MET A 378 -22.50 22.56 9.01
C MET A 378 -22.05 23.22 10.32
N THR A 379 -21.85 22.45 11.39
CA THR A 379 -21.39 22.98 12.70
C THR A 379 -19.87 23.13 12.78
N GLN A 380 -19.09 22.27 12.09
CA GLN A 380 -17.63 22.42 12.02
C GLN A 380 -17.16 23.55 11.08
N LYS A 381 -18.05 24.08 10.23
CA LYS A 381 -17.71 25.13 9.25
C LYS A 381 -17.44 26.52 9.84
N HIS A 382 -17.57 26.72 11.15
CA HIS A 382 -17.54 28.11 11.66
C HIS A 382 -16.21 28.54 12.25
N ASP A 383 -15.23 27.68 12.58
CA ASP A 383 -13.99 28.16 13.23
C ASP A 383 -12.67 27.44 12.79
N ALA A 384 -12.70 26.42 11.95
CA ALA A 384 -11.48 25.77 11.50
C ALA A 384 -10.87 26.50 10.30
N GLN A 385 -9.62 26.94 10.39
CA GLN A 385 -8.87 27.45 9.24
C GLN A 385 -8.60 26.33 8.24
N GLU A 386 -8.81 26.60 6.94
CA GLU A 386 -8.51 25.65 5.87
C GLU A 386 -7.07 25.84 5.41
N PHE A 387 -6.31 24.75 5.34
CA PHE A 387 -4.97 24.71 4.75
C PHE A 387 -5.04 23.97 3.41
N ASP A 388 -5.11 24.75 2.33
CA ASP A 388 -5.24 24.22 0.98
C ASP A 388 -3.87 23.83 0.41
N VAL A 389 -3.79 22.62 -0.13
CA VAL A 389 -2.58 22.09 -0.75
C VAL A 389 -2.85 21.44 -2.10
N ILE A 390 -1.87 21.54 -2.99
CA ILE A 390 -1.80 20.79 -4.24
C ILE A 390 -0.61 19.85 -4.13
N VAL A 391 -0.82 18.57 -4.44
CA VAL A 391 0.21 17.53 -4.34
C VAL A 391 0.60 17.03 -5.72
N LYS A 392 1.90 17.10 -6.03
CA LYS A 392 2.48 16.52 -7.26
C LYS A 392 3.54 15.51 -6.88
N ALA A 393 3.50 14.33 -7.48
CA ALA A 393 4.51 13.30 -7.28
C ALA A 393 4.99 12.73 -8.63
N ASP A 394 6.14 12.09 -8.63
CA ASP A 394 6.72 11.47 -9.80
C ASP A 394 5.93 10.25 -10.28
N VAL A 395 5.45 9.42 -9.34
CA VAL A 395 4.71 8.19 -9.61
C VAL A 395 3.41 8.11 -8.81
N GLN A 396 2.49 7.25 -9.27
CA GLN A 396 1.15 7.10 -8.68
C GLN A 396 1.18 6.58 -7.24
N GLY A 397 2.06 5.63 -6.93
CA GLY A 397 2.21 5.08 -5.59
C GLY A 397 2.68 6.12 -4.58
N SER A 398 3.69 6.92 -4.93
CA SER A 398 4.18 8.04 -4.10
C SER A 398 3.10 9.11 -3.90
N LEU A 399 2.33 9.42 -4.94
CA LEU A 399 1.23 10.38 -4.85
C LEU A 399 0.20 9.94 -3.81
N THR A 400 -0.25 8.71 -3.89
CA THR A 400 -1.22 8.13 -2.93
C THR A 400 -0.66 8.17 -1.50
N SER A 401 0.57 7.71 -1.32
CA SER A 401 1.21 7.67 0.01
C SER A 401 1.39 9.06 0.63
N VAL A 402 1.80 10.06 -0.16
CA VAL A 402 1.93 11.46 0.32
C VAL A 402 0.56 12.02 0.69
N MET A 403 -0.47 11.77 -0.13
CA MET A 403 -1.83 12.25 0.15
C MET A 403 -2.41 11.63 1.43
N ASP A 404 -2.23 10.33 1.62
CA ASP A 404 -2.73 9.62 2.79
C ASP A 404 -1.98 10.04 4.06
N SER A 405 -0.66 10.21 3.98
CA SER A 405 0.15 10.71 5.09
C SER A 405 -0.21 12.16 5.48
N LEU A 406 -0.46 13.02 4.49
CA LEU A 406 -0.91 14.39 4.74
C LEU A 406 -2.28 14.44 5.43
N ARG A 407 -3.21 13.54 5.09
CA ARG A 407 -4.53 13.42 5.75
C ARG A 407 -4.43 12.99 7.21
N LEU A 408 -3.36 12.26 7.57
CA LEU A 408 -3.10 11.81 8.93
C LEU A 408 -2.37 12.84 9.79
N VAL A 409 -1.92 13.98 9.22
CA VAL A 409 -1.30 15.06 10.00
C VAL A 409 -2.36 15.73 10.87
N GLU A 410 -2.36 15.40 12.16
CA GLU A 410 -3.27 16.00 13.15
C GLU A 410 -2.71 17.32 13.70
N THR A 411 -3.55 18.35 13.73
CA THR A 411 -3.26 19.67 14.30
C THR A 411 -4.24 20.05 15.41
N GLY A 412 -4.68 19.09 16.21
CA GLY A 412 -5.60 19.35 17.34
C GLY A 412 -7.00 19.86 16.95
N GLY A 413 -7.41 19.68 15.69
CA GLY A 413 -8.75 20.05 15.20
C GLY A 413 -8.96 21.53 14.85
N ALA A 414 -7.95 22.39 15.03
CA ALA A 414 -8.05 23.82 14.74
C ALA A 414 -7.84 24.17 13.25
N ILE A 415 -7.14 23.30 12.51
CA ILE A 415 -6.87 23.47 11.08
C ILE A 415 -7.26 22.19 10.34
N THR A 416 -7.92 22.35 9.20
CA THR A 416 -8.28 21.23 8.31
C THR A 416 -7.43 21.32 7.04
N LEU A 417 -6.58 20.30 6.81
CA LEU A 417 -5.85 20.15 5.56
C LEU A 417 -6.79 19.71 4.46
N ARG A 418 -6.80 20.45 3.35
CA ARG A 418 -7.62 20.12 2.18
C ARG A 418 -6.76 20.02 0.93
N ILE A 419 -6.74 18.85 0.31
CA ILE A 419 -6.07 18.61 -0.97
C ILE A 419 -7.01 19.04 -2.08
N ILE A 420 -6.76 20.20 -2.67
CA ILE A 420 -7.61 20.77 -3.74
C ILE A 420 -7.20 20.35 -5.14
N GLY A 421 -6.00 19.79 -5.28
CA GLY A 421 -5.51 19.26 -6.54
C GLY A 421 -4.39 18.25 -6.32
N HIS A 422 -4.30 17.28 -7.22
CA HIS A 422 -3.22 16.31 -7.18
C HIS A 422 -2.92 15.77 -8.57
N GLY A 423 -1.75 15.18 -8.76
CA GLY A 423 -1.41 14.55 -10.05
C GLY A 423 0.03 14.05 -10.12
N VAL A 424 0.24 13.15 -11.08
CA VAL A 424 1.56 12.57 -11.37
C VAL A 424 2.29 13.39 -12.43
N GLY A 425 3.59 13.56 -12.24
CA GLY A 425 4.50 14.29 -13.12
C GLY A 425 4.81 15.71 -12.65
N ASN A 426 5.54 16.43 -13.47
CA ASN A 426 6.06 17.75 -13.15
C ASN A 426 4.95 18.77 -12.88
N ILE A 427 5.27 19.78 -12.07
CA ILE A 427 4.36 20.90 -11.78
C ILE A 427 4.07 21.66 -13.06
N THR A 428 2.78 21.97 -13.32
CA THR A 428 2.28 22.61 -14.52
C THR A 428 1.81 24.04 -14.27
N GLU A 429 1.59 24.80 -15.35
CA GLU A 429 1.01 26.14 -15.26
C GLU A 429 -0.42 26.12 -14.68
N SER A 430 -1.19 25.07 -14.96
CA SER A 430 -2.54 24.88 -14.42
C SER A 430 -2.52 24.72 -12.90
N ASP A 431 -1.54 23.96 -12.37
CA ASP A 431 -1.37 23.78 -10.94
C ASP A 431 -1.06 25.14 -10.25
N VAL A 432 -0.19 25.96 -10.87
CA VAL A 432 0.14 27.30 -10.35
C VAL A 432 -1.07 28.22 -10.37
N ARG A 433 -1.86 28.21 -11.44
CA ARG A 433 -3.09 29.03 -11.52
C ARG A 433 -4.14 28.59 -10.48
N LEU A 434 -4.32 27.28 -10.30
CA LEU A 434 -5.21 26.74 -9.27
C LEU A 434 -4.75 27.16 -7.87
N ALA A 435 -3.47 27.02 -7.57
CA ALA A 435 -2.89 27.43 -6.28
C ALA A 435 -3.05 28.94 -6.04
N GLY A 436 -2.83 29.77 -7.07
CA GLY A 436 -3.00 31.22 -6.97
C GLY A 436 -4.43 31.65 -6.70
N SER A 437 -5.43 30.94 -7.26
CA SER A 437 -6.85 31.26 -7.00
C SER A 437 -7.34 30.82 -5.62
N SER A 438 -6.71 29.83 -5.01
CA SER A 438 -7.13 29.23 -3.73
C SER A 438 -6.16 29.55 -2.58
N ASN A 439 -5.12 30.35 -2.82
CA ASN A 439 -4.02 30.62 -1.88
C ASN A 439 -3.36 29.33 -1.33
N ALA A 440 -3.28 28.28 -2.16
CA ALA A 440 -2.77 27.00 -1.79
C ALA A 440 -1.24 26.90 -1.93
N ILE A 441 -0.62 25.99 -1.17
CA ILE A 441 0.79 25.61 -1.33
C ILE A 441 0.88 24.40 -2.28
N ILE A 442 1.85 24.45 -3.20
CA ILE A 442 2.14 23.29 -4.06
C ILE A 442 3.28 22.50 -3.44
N TYR A 443 3.00 21.26 -3.06
CA TYR A 443 3.98 20.28 -2.62
C TYR A 443 4.35 19.37 -3.79
N GLY A 444 5.64 19.41 -4.17
CA GLY A 444 6.21 18.52 -5.19
C GLY A 444 7.08 17.46 -4.54
N PHE A 445 6.74 16.20 -4.71
CA PHE A 445 7.51 15.07 -4.24
C PHE A 445 8.26 14.44 -5.43
N ASN A 446 9.59 14.51 -5.38
CA ASN A 446 10.49 13.98 -6.43
C ASN A 446 10.16 14.46 -7.87
N VAL A 447 9.64 15.68 -8.01
CA VAL A 447 9.25 16.27 -9.30
C VAL A 447 10.03 17.54 -9.62
N ASP A 448 10.15 17.85 -10.91
CA ASP A 448 10.80 19.06 -11.38
C ASP A 448 9.83 20.26 -11.48
N LEU A 449 10.41 21.45 -11.31
CA LEU A 449 9.74 22.71 -11.58
C LEU A 449 10.33 23.35 -12.83
N PRO A 450 9.68 23.27 -13.99
CA PRO A 450 10.16 23.86 -15.23
C PRO A 450 10.41 25.37 -15.09
N PRO A 451 11.44 25.95 -15.74
CA PRO A 451 11.78 27.37 -15.57
C PRO A 451 10.64 28.33 -15.93
N ALA A 452 9.79 27.98 -16.90
CA ALA A 452 8.61 28.78 -17.26
C ALA A 452 7.58 28.82 -16.13
N VAL A 453 7.30 27.63 -15.53
CA VAL A 453 6.36 27.49 -14.40
C VAL A 453 6.90 28.16 -13.15
N LYS A 454 8.22 28.10 -12.91
CA LYS A 454 8.87 28.82 -11.81
C LYS A 454 8.67 30.33 -11.91
N ARG A 455 8.85 30.92 -13.11
CA ARG A 455 8.60 32.34 -13.34
C ARG A 455 7.13 32.72 -13.12
N LEU A 456 6.20 31.87 -13.53
CA LEU A 456 4.76 32.06 -13.32
C LEU A 456 4.44 32.03 -11.82
N ALA A 457 4.93 31.06 -11.08
CA ALA A 457 4.73 30.94 -9.64
C ALA A 457 5.25 32.18 -8.88
N MET A 458 6.44 32.68 -9.27
CA MET A 458 7.00 33.90 -8.70
C MET A 458 6.14 35.14 -9.00
N ARG A 459 5.66 35.27 -10.25
CA ARG A 459 4.80 36.40 -10.65
C ARG A 459 3.47 36.38 -9.88
N ASP A 460 2.87 35.20 -9.75
CA ASP A 460 1.55 35.02 -9.12
C ASP A 460 1.65 34.81 -7.59
N LYS A 461 2.87 34.92 -7.03
CA LYS A 461 3.19 34.78 -5.59
C LYS A 461 2.75 33.43 -5.01
N VAL A 462 2.76 32.37 -5.82
CA VAL A 462 2.41 31.02 -5.38
C VAL A 462 3.62 30.35 -4.74
N THR A 463 3.42 29.80 -3.54
CA THR A 463 4.45 29.03 -2.84
C THR A 463 4.54 27.63 -3.42
N VAL A 464 5.74 27.28 -3.91
CA VAL A 464 6.05 25.93 -4.43
C VAL A 464 7.20 25.37 -3.62
N ARG A 465 7.01 24.23 -3.00
CA ARG A 465 7.99 23.52 -2.18
C ARG A 465 8.23 22.13 -2.77
N ARG A 466 9.48 21.72 -2.88
CA ARG A 466 9.87 20.42 -3.47
C ARG A 466 10.72 19.64 -2.49
N TYR A 467 10.40 18.35 -2.37
CA TYR A 467 11.07 17.42 -1.46
C TYR A 467 11.42 16.14 -2.20
N GLN A 468 12.50 15.51 -1.77
CA GLN A 468 12.92 14.19 -2.24
C GLN A 468 12.72 13.12 -1.15
N VAL A 469 12.52 13.55 0.10
CA VAL A 469 12.27 12.67 1.24
C VAL A 469 10.92 13.04 1.83
N ILE A 470 10.06 12.03 2.04
CA ILE A 470 8.67 12.24 2.48
C ILE A 470 8.56 12.87 3.87
N TYR A 471 9.50 12.57 4.77
CA TYR A 471 9.52 13.17 6.12
C TYR A 471 9.65 14.69 6.09
N GLU A 472 10.56 15.19 5.24
CA GLU A 472 10.77 16.64 5.10
C GLU A 472 9.49 17.34 4.62
N LEU A 473 8.74 16.69 3.72
CA LEU A 473 7.46 17.21 3.22
C LEU A 473 6.42 17.25 4.33
N LEU A 474 6.29 16.17 5.11
CA LEU A 474 5.31 16.09 6.20
C LEU A 474 5.62 17.05 7.35
N ASP A 475 6.90 17.18 7.71
CA ASP A 475 7.35 18.11 8.75
C ASP A 475 7.12 19.57 8.33
N ASP A 476 7.36 19.88 7.06
CA ASP A 476 7.07 21.22 6.53
C ASP A 476 5.56 21.51 6.47
N ALA A 477 4.75 20.53 6.10
CA ALA A 477 3.29 20.65 6.12
C ALA A 477 2.79 20.91 7.54
N ARG A 478 3.28 20.14 8.52
CA ARG A 478 2.96 20.31 9.96
C ARG A 478 3.36 21.71 10.44
N SER A 479 4.59 22.13 10.21
CA SER A 479 5.10 23.46 10.60
C SER A 479 4.32 24.58 9.94
N SER A 480 3.89 24.41 8.68
CA SER A 480 3.08 25.39 7.96
C SER A 480 1.67 25.51 8.54
N MET A 481 1.08 24.39 8.98
CA MET A 481 -0.22 24.37 9.66
C MET A 481 -0.09 25.00 11.05
N GLU A 482 0.93 24.65 11.83
CA GLU A 482 1.18 25.27 13.15
C GLU A 482 1.39 26.79 13.07
N ALA A 483 2.04 27.27 12.03
CA ALA A 483 2.24 28.70 11.80
C ALA A 483 0.94 29.46 11.49
N LEU A 484 -0.13 28.79 11.10
CA LEU A 484 -1.47 29.37 10.90
C LEU A 484 -2.26 29.48 12.22
N LEU A 485 -1.86 28.74 13.26
CA LEU A 485 -2.46 28.87 14.59
C LEU A 485 -2.07 30.23 15.16
N ALA A 486 -3.05 31.06 15.45
CA ALA A 486 -2.80 32.36 16.13
C ALA A 486 -2.11 32.07 17.47
N PRO A 487 -1.11 32.90 17.90
CA PRO A 487 -0.51 32.73 19.21
C PRO A 487 -1.59 32.94 20.27
N GLU A 488 -1.79 31.95 21.12
CA GLU A 488 -2.66 32.05 22.28
C GLU A 488 -2.06 33.13 23.20
N VAL A 489 -2.71 34.28 23.27
CA VAL A 489 -2.31 35.34 24.19
C VAL A 489 -2.70 34.89 25.59
N VAL A 490 -1.77 34.25 26.28
CA VAL A 490 -1.90 33.99 27.72
C VAL A 490 -1.81 35.35 28.41
N ALA A 491 -2.96 35.92 28.76
CA ALA A 491 -3.02 37.09 29.63
C ALA A 491 -2.47 36.70 31.00
N THR A 492 -1.26 37.18 31.31
CA THR A 492 -0.64 37.14 32.64
C THR A 492 -1.33 38.15 33.57
#